data_3db1962d840f54405c7073038a05ca9a
#
_entry.id   3db1962d840f54405c7073038a05ca9a
#
_cell.length_a   1.000
_cell.length_b   1.000
_cell.length_c   1.000
_cell.angle_alpha   90.00
_cell.angle_beta   90.00
_cell.angle_gamma   90.00
#
_symmetry.space_group_name_H-M   'P 1'
#
loop_
_entity.id
_entity.type
_entity.pdbx_description
1 polymer ?
#
loop_
_entity_poly.entity_id
_entity_poly.type
_entity_poly.pdbx_seq_one_letter_code
_entity_poly.pdbx_strand_id
1 'polypeptide(L)'
;GDLLMPMMALPLLIGGACIVTSIIGTYFVKLGKGSTNVMGAMYKGFLVTALLSIPLIWIVINVALGGMDTVIGGSTVMEIVAATDGTNLAEEGLSEQIGGFTGWSLFYCSLIGLAITGLIIWITEYYTGTNYRPVKSIAKASETGHGTNVIQGLAISLESTALPTILIVAGIIATFQLAGLMGIAYAATAMLALAGMVVALDAYG
;
A
#
# COMPACT_ATOMS: atom_id res chain seq x y z
N GLY A 1 25.75 -12.44 6.55
CA GLY A 1 24.93 -12.50 7.75
C GLY A 1 24.44 -11.15 8.26
N ASP A 2 25.19 -10.08 8.03
CA ASP A 2 24.96 -8.80 8.73
C ASP A 2 23.72 -8.02 8.25
N LEU A 3 23.24 -8.25 7.03
CA LEU A 3 22.06 -7.58 6.49
C LEU A 3 20.75 -8.35 6.73
N LEU A 4 20.80 -9.60 7.16
CA LEU A 4 19.61 -10.44 7.34
C LEU A 4 18.71 -9.93 8.48
N MET A 5 19.33 -9.56 9.61
CA MET A 5 18.63 -9.01 10.77
C MET A 5 17.98 -7.64 10.45
N PRO A 6 18.67 -6.66 9.86
CA PRO A 6 18.08 -5.40 9.44
C PRO A 6 16.91 -5.59 8.47
N MET A 7 17.03 -6.48 7.49
CA MET A 7 15.97 -6.73 6.51
C MET A 7 14.71 -7.36 7.12
N MET A 8 14.88 -8.27 8.07
CA MET A 8 13.73 -8.85 8.79
C MET A 8 13.05 -7.84 9.72
N ALA A 9 13.83 -6.93 10.31
CA ALA A 9 13.31 -5.89 11.20
C ALA A 9 12.69 -4.71 10.45
N LEU A 10 13.10 -4.45 9.20
CA LEU A 10 12.72 -3.27 8.44
C LEU A 10 11.18 -3.11 8.27
N PRO A 11 10.40 -4.14 7.94
CA PRO A 11 8.95 -4.04 7.85
C PRO A 11 8.31 -3.60 9.17
N LEU A 12 8.79 -4.12 10.29
CA LEU A 12 8.31 -3.75 11.63
C LEU A 12 8.69 -2.31 11.99
N LEU A 13 9.89 -1.89 11.61
CA LEU A 13 10.36 -0.51 11.83
C LEU A 13 9.54 0.49 11.00
N ILE A 14 9.25 0.17 9.74
CA ILE A 14 8.39 0.99 8.88
C ILE A 14 6.98 1.07 9.48
N GLY A 15 6.39 -0.07 9.85
CA GLY A 15 5.07 -0.12 10.47
C GLY A 15 5.01 0.68 11.76
N GLY A 16 5.97 0.48 12.66
CA GLY A 16 6.05 1.19 13.94
C GLY A 16 6.25 2.70 13.77
N ALA A 17 7.12 3.12 12.86
CA ALA A 17 7.35 4.52 12.56
C ALA A 17 6.10 5.20 11.97
N CYS A 18 5.38 4.52 11.07
CA CYS A 18 4.18 5.06 10.45
C CYS A 18 2.96 5.16 11.40
N ILE A 19 2.98 4.46 12.53
CA ILE A 19 1.99 4.70 13.60
C ILE A 19 2.10 6.13 14.11
N VAL A 20 3.31 6.64 14.29
CA VAL A 20 3.54 8.01 14.74
C VAL A 20 2.98 9.03 13.74
N THR A 21 3.19 8.81 12.44
CA THR A 21 2.62 9.69 11.40
C THR A 21 1.09 9.62 11.36
N SER A 22 0.51 8.46 11.59
CA SER A 22 -0.95 8.28 11.69
C SER A 22 -1.53 9.06 12.88
N ILE A 23 -0.87 9.00 14.05
CA ILE A 23 -1.28 9.79 15.23
C ILE A 23 -1.20 11.29 14.92
N ILE A 24 -0.11 11.75 14.31
CA ILE A 24 0.01 13.16 13.91
C ILE A 24 -1.09 13.53 12.91
N GLY A 25 -1.37 12.67 11.92
CA GLY A 25 -2.42 12.87 10.93
C GLY A 25 -3.80 13.06 11.55
N THR A 26 -4.13 12.36 12.63
CA THR A 26 -5.42 12.51 13.31
C THR A 26 -5.61 13.90 13.91
N TYR A 27 -4.56 14.57 14.35
CA TYR A 27 -4.65 15.95 14.85
C TYR A 27 -5.04 16.97 13.77
N PHE A 28 -4.79 16.65 12.49
CA PHE A 28 -5.17 17.49 11.36
C PHE A 28 -6.61 17.24 10.88
N VAL A 29 -7.24 16.18 11.35
CA VAL A 29 -8.68 15.92 11.11
C VAL A 29 -9.50 16.87 11.97
N LYS A 30 -9.67 18.11 11.50
CA LYS A 30 -10.51 19.11 12.17
C LYS A 30 -11.57 19.59 11.21
N LEU A 31 -12.84 19.51 11.63
CA LEU A 31 -13.92 20.20 10.94
C LEU A 31 -13.77 21.71 11.13
N GLY A 32 -13.81 22.47 10.05
CA GLY A 32 -13.92 23.92 10.12
C GLY A 32 -15.25 24.32 10.75
N LYS A 33 -15.25 25.40 11.55
CA LYS A 33 -16.46 25.94 12.15
C LYS A 33 -17.49 26.26 11.05
N GLY A 34 -18.62 25.52 11.03
CA GLY A 34 -19.69 25.70 10.03
C GLY A 34 -19.59 24.80 8.78
N SER A 35 -18.60 23.95 8.65
CA SER A 35 -18.48 22.99 7.56
C SER A 35 -19.11 21.64 7.94
N THR A 36 -20.10 21.19 7.18
CA THR A 36 -20.72 19.87 7.28
C THR A 36 -19.95 18.80 6.47
N ASN A 37 -18.85 19.19 5.81
CA ASN A 37 -18.10 18.31 4.94
C ASN A 37 -17.08 17.48 5.72
N VAL A 38 -17.58 16.44 6.41
CA VAL A 38 -16.78 15.50 7.22
C VAL A 38 -15.75 14.77 6.37
N MET A 39 -16.15 14.31 5.16
CA MET A 39 -15.27 13.62 4.22
C MET A 39 -14.05 14.45 3.84
N GLY A 40 -14.21 15.73 3.54
CA GLY A 40 -13.09 16.62 3.21
C GLY A 40 -12.09 16.82 4.35
N ALA A 41 -12.54 16.81 5.60
CA ALA A 41 -11.65 16.86 6.76
C ALA A 41 -10.86 15.57 6.94
N MET A 42 -11.49 14.42 6.69
CA MET A 42 -10.88 13.10 6.75
C MET A 42 -9.79 12.93 5.68
N TYR A 43 -10.06 13.37 4.44
CA TYR A 43 -9.05 13.37 3.37
C TYR A 43 -7.82 14.22 3.68
N LYS A 44 -8.01 15.35 4.34
CA LYS A 44 -6.88 16.18 4.80
C LYS A 44 -5.98 15.42 5.76
N GLY A 45 -6.56 14.73 6.74
CA GLY A 45 -5.79 13.90 7.67
C GLY A 45 -5.05 12.77 6.97
N PHE A 46 -5.71 12.08 6.03
CA PHE A 46 -5.09 11.03 5.24
C PHE A 46 -3.92 11.54 4.39
N LEU A 47 -4.10 12.66 3.67
CA LEU A 47 -3.03 13.27 2.88
C LEU A 47 -1.84 13.70 3.73
N VAL A 48 -2.09 14.28 4.90
CA VAL A 48 -1.02 14.68 5.83
C VAL A 48 -0.26 13.44 6.32
N THR A 49 -0.96 12.36 6.70
CA THR A 49 -0.33 11.11 7.10
C THR A 49 0.52 10.52 5.99
N ALA A 50 -0.01 10.45 4.76
CA ALA A 50 0.71 9.93 3.60
C ALA A 50 1.97 10.75 3.29
N LEU A 51 1.86 12.08 3.29
CA LEU A 51 2.99 12.98 3.05
C LEU A 51 4.07 12.89 4.13
N LEU A 52 3.69 12.75 5.41
CA LEU A 52 4.63 12.57 6.51
C LEU A 52 5.28 11.18 6.50
N SER A 53 4.59 10.18 5.99
CA SER A 53 5.13 8.82 5.90
C SER A 53 6.27 8.70 4.89
N ILE A 54 6.27 9.50 3.83
CA ILE A 54 7.31 9.47 2.78
C ILE A 54 8.72 9.74 3.36
N PRO A 55 9.00 10.91 3.99
CA PRO A 55 10.33 11.15 4.55
C PRO A 55 10.66 10.19 5.69
N LEU A 56 9.66 9.76 6.45
CA LEU A 56 9.89 8.82 7.54
C LEU A 56 10.34 7.44 7.03
N ILE A 57 9.69 6.91 6.00
CA ILE A 57 10.09 5.65 5.35
C ILE A 57 11.51 5.79 4.79
N TRP A 58 11.84 6.92 4.17
CA TRP A 58 13.20 7.19 3.68
C TRP A 58 14.23 7.14 4.81
N ILE A 59 13.97 7.80 5.95
CA ILE A 59 14.85 7.80 7.12
C ILE A 59 15.02 6.38 7.66
N VAL A 60 13.93 5.62 7.81
CA VAL A 60 13.95 4.26 8.36
C VAL A 60 14.77 3.33 7.46
N ILE A 61 14.59 3.38 6.14
CA ILE A 61 15.36 2.58 5.19
C ILE A 61 16.83 2.97 5.24
N ASN A 62 17.15 4.25 5.24
CA ASN A 62 18.53 4.73 5.28
C ASN A 62 19.27 4.31 6.56
N VAL A 63 18.61 4.41 7.70
CA VAL A 63 19.19 4.03 9.00
C VAL A 63 19.32 2.51 9.11
N ALA A 64 18.32 1.76 8.68
CA ALA A 64 18.33 0.30 8.82
C ALA A 64 19.34 -0.38 7.87
N LEU A 65 19.55 0.16 6.68
CA LEU A 65 20.47 -0.39 5.68
C LEU A 65 21.86 0.24 5.73
N GLY A 66 22.07 1.27 6.55
CA GLY A 66 23.35 1.99 6.61
C GLY A 66 23.67 2.80 5.35
N GLY A 67 22.67 3.09 4.52
CA GLY A 67 22.76 3.87 3.29
C GLY A 67 21.76 3.41 2.22
N MET A 68 21.32 4.34 1.37
CA MET A 68 20.36 4.04 0.29
C MET A 68 20.99 3.32 -0.90
N ASP A 69 22.30 3.42 -1.06
CA ASP A 69 23.05 2.81 -2.18
C ASP A 69 23.56 1.41 -1.86
N THR A 70 23.27 0.89 -0.67
CA THR A 70 23.63 -0.49 -0.28
C THR A 70 22.92 -1.48 -1.19
N VAL A 71 23.68 -2.30 -1.90
CA VAL A 71 23.15 -3.36 -2.76
C VAL A 71 22.82 -4.57 -1.89
N ILE A 72 21.57 -5.00 -1.95
CA ILE A 72 21.05 -6.12 -1.17
C ILE A 72 20.76 -7.26 -2.13
N GLY A 73 21.25 -8.45 -1.84
CA GLY A 73 20.82 -9.69 -2.50
C GLY A 73 21.74 -10.26 -3.60
N GLY A 74 22.65 -9.50 -4.18
CA GLY A 74 23.49 -10.03 -5.29
C GLY A 74 24.59 -11.01 -4.88
N SER A 75 25.19 -10.84 -3.71
CA SER A 75 26.35 -11.64 -3.25
C SER A 75 25.98 -12.80 -2.33
N THR A 76 24.93 -12.65 -1.53
CA THR A 76 24.56 -13.64 -0.51
C THR A 76 23.97 -14.90 -1.13
N VAL A 77 23.29 -14.80 -2.26
CA VAL A 77 22.71 -15.94 -2.97
C VAL A 77 23.79 -16.68 -3.74
N MET A 78 24.74 -15.96 -4.33
CA MET A 78 25.90 -16.56 -4.98
C MET A 78 26.73 -17.38 -3.98
N GLU A 79 26.88 -16.91 -2.74
CA GLU A 79 27.59 -17.60 -1.67
C GLU A 79 26.82 -18.83 -1.14
N ILE A 80 25.49 -18.76 -1.05
CA ILE A 80 24.65 -19.89 -0.67
C ILE A 80 24.62 -20.96 -1.78
N VAL A 81 24.53 -20.56 -3.04
CA VAL A 81 24.56 -21.46 -4.20
C VAL A 81 25.95 -22.12 -4.34
N ALA A 82 27.04 -21.37 -4.11
CA ALA A 82 28.38 -21.91 -4.12
C ALA A 82 28.68 -22.86 -2.92
N ALA A 83 27.99 -22.68 -1.80
CA ALA A 83 28.12 -23.56 -0.62
C ALA A 83 27.23 -24.81 -0.69
N THR A 84 26.24 -24.83 -1.56
CA THR A 84 25.35 -25.98 -1.78
C THR A 84 25.80 -26.73 -3.03
N ASP A 85 26.63 -27.74 -2.81
CA ASP A 85 27.27 -28.59 -3.81
C ASP A 85 26.31 -29.01 -4.94
N GLY A 86 26.49 -28.44 -6.11
CA GLY A 86 26.30 -29.07 -7.42
C GLY A 86 24.89 -29.40 -7.89
N THR A 87 23.81 -28.91 -7.34
CA THR A 87 22.48 -29.10 -7.93
C THR A 87 22.04 -27.89 -8.74
N ASN A 88 21.99 -28.10 -10.06
CA ASN A 88 21.62 -27.12 -11.11
C ASN A 88 20.20 -26.55 -11.03
N LEU A 89 19.62 -26.40 -9.86
CA LEU A 89 18.30 -25.81 -9.65
C LEU A 89 18.33 -24.28 -9.62
N ALA A 90 19.54 -23.70 -9.73
CA ALA A 90 19.74 -22.26 -9.67
C ALA A 90 19.83 -21.60 -11.05
N GLU A 91 19.90 -22.33 -12.16
CA GLU A 91 20.37 -21.75 -13.40
C GLU A 91 19.32 -21.09 -14.28
N GLU A 92 18.01 -21.34 -14.12
CA GLU A 92 17.08 -20.81 -15.12
C GLU A 92 15.92 -19.93 -14.61
N GLY A 93 15.72 -19.72 -13.34
CA GLY A 93 14.56 -18.92 -12.90
C GLY A 93 14.73 -18.13 -11.60
N LEU A 94 15.63 -18.55 -10.73
CA LEU A 94 15.78 -17.94 -9.41
C LEU A 94 16.87 -16.86 -9.38
N SER A 95 17.89 -16.99 -10.19
CA SER A 95 19.01 -16.02 -10.28
C SER A 95 18.59 -14.68 -10.89
N GLU A 96 17.63 -14.71 -11.81
CA GLU A 96 17.08 -13.49 -12.43
C GLU A 96 16.08 -12.78 -11.49
N GLN A 97 15.47 -13.51 -10.55
CA GLN A 97 14.56 -12.95 -9.56
C GLN A 97 15.23 -12.40 -8.30
N ILE A 98 16.50 -12.70 -8.08
CA ILE A 98 17.28 -12.24 -6.92
C ILE A 98 18.41 -11.30 -7.38
N GLY A 99 18.17 -10.55 -8.44
CA GLY A 99 19.01 -9.44 -8.83
C GLY A 99 19.16 -8.47 -7.65
N GLY A 100 20.37 -8.03 -7.39
CA GLY A 100 20.64 -7.10 -6.29
C GLY A 100 19.77 -5.85 -6.45
N PHE A 101 18.99 -5.53 -5.43
CA PHE A 101 18.21 -4.30 -5.35
C PHE A 101 18.81 -3.36 -4.31
N THR A 102 18.56 -2.08 -4.47
CA THR A 102 19.09 -1.03 -3.61
C THR A 102 18.04 -0.54 -2.62
N GLY A 103 18.45 0.19 -1.58
CA GLY A 103 17.53 0.89 -0.70
C GLY A 103 16.59 1.83 -1.45
N TRP A 104 17.05 2.42 -2.57
CA TRP A 104 16.20 3.21 -3.45
C TRP A 104 15.05 2.41 -4.09
N SER A 105 15.33 1.18 -4.52
CA SER A 105 14.28 0.31 -5.07
C SER A 105 13.20 0.01 -4.04
N LEU A 106 13.58 -0.26 -2.78
CA LEU A 106 12.64 -0.48 -1.69
C LEU A 106 11.84 0.79 -1.36
N PHE A 107 12.47 1.94 -1.41
CA PHE A 107 11.78 3.22 -1.21
C PHE A 107 10.73 3.47 -2.30
N TYR A 108 11.07 3.23 -3.58
CA TYR A 108 10.09 3.35 -4.67
C TYR A 108 8.96 2.33 -4.54
N CYS A 109 9.25 1.09 -4.14
CA CYS A 109 8.21 0.10 -3.86
C CYS A 109 7.25 0.58 -2.74
N SER A 110 7.80 1.19 -1.70
CA SER A 110 6.99 1.77 -0.61
C SER A 110 6.12 2.94 -1.09
N LEU A 111 6.65 3.80 -1.96
CA LEU A 111 5.87 4.89 -2.57
C LEU A 111 4.71 4.36 -3.44
N ILE A 112 4.97 3.31 -4.22
CA ILE A 112 3.92 2.65 -5.00
C ILE A 112 2.84 2.10 -4.07
N GLY A 113 3.21 1.45 -2.96
CA GLY A 113 2.26 0.97 -1.95
C GLY A 113 1.39 2.09 -1.36
N LEU A 114 1.98 3.22 -0.98
CA LEU A 114 1.25 4.39 -0.50
C LEU A 114 0.29 4.95 -1.56
N ALA A 115 0.75 5.04 -2.81
CA ALA A 115 -0.08 5.52 -3.93
C ALA A 115 -1.27 4.61 -4.20
N ILE A 116 -1.06 3.28 -4.19
CA ILE A 116 -2.13 2.29 -4.36
C ILE A 116 -3.17 2.43 -3.25
N THR A 117 -2.75 2.59 -1.99
CA THR A 117 -3.68 2.81 -0.87
C THR A 117 -4.55 4.05 -1.09
N GLY A 118 -3.94 5.17 -1.49
CA GLY A 118 -4.67 6.40 -1.79
C GLY A 118 -5.68 6.23 -2.92
N LEU A 119 -5.29 5.54 -3.99
CA LEU A 119 -6.17 5.27 -5.13
C LEU A 119 -7.31 4.31 -4.77
N ILE A 120 -7.06 3.29 -3.97
CA ILE A 120 -8.12 2.37 -3.49
C ILE A 120 -9.15 3.14 -2.66
N ILE A 121 -8.72 4.01 -1.75
CA ILE A 121 -9.63 4.85 -0.94
C ILE A 121 -10.48 5.73 -1.86
N TRP A 122 -9.87 6.37 -2.85
CA TRP A 122 -10.59 7.21 -3.80
C TRP A 122 -11.61 6.41 -4.64
N ILE A 123 -11.24 5.22 -5.12
CA ILE A 123 -12.15 4.32 -5.85
C ILE A 123 -13.30 3.89 -4.92
N THR A 124 -13.01 3.51 -3.69
CA THR A 124 -14.03 3.11 -2.71
C THR A 124 -15.02 4.23 -2.46
N GLU A 125 -14.56 5.46 -2.28
CA GLU A 125 -15.43 6.62 -2.13
C GLU A 125 -16.35 6.81 -3.34
N TYR A 126 -15.83 6.65 -4.55
CA TYR A 126 -16.64 6.76 -5.76
C TYR A 126 -17.81 5.77 -5.76
N TYR A 127 -17.59 4.54 -5.30
CA TYR A 127 -18.65 3.51 -5.27
C TYR A 127 -19.57 3.61 -4.06
N THR A 128 -19.15 4.22 -2.96
CA THR A 128 -19.93 4.32 -1.71
C THR A 128 -20.55 5.69 -1.48
N GLY A 129 -20.06 6.73 -2.14
CA GLY A 129 -20.53 8.10 -1.94
C GLY A 129 -21.91 8.34 -2.54
N THR A 130 -22.79 8.96 -1.76
CA THR A 130 -24.19 9.25 -2.14
C THR A 130 -24.33 10.19 -3.34
N ASN A 131 -23.30 10.97 -3.63
CA ASN A 131 -23.30 11.94 -4.72
C ASN A 131 -22.97 11.32 -6.09
N TYR A 132 -22.46 10.09 -6.10
CA TYR A 132 -21.98 9.42 -7.30
C TYR A 132 -23.02 8.50 -7.95
N ARG A 133 -22.78 8.16 -9.22
CA ARG A 133 -23.67 7.32 -10.04
C ARG A 133 -24.00 5.97 -9.40
N PRO A 134 -23.04 5.20 -8.82
CA PRO A 134 -23.32 3.86 -8.31
C PRO A 134 -24.45 3.86 -7.28
N VAL A 135 -24.33 4.67 -6.24
CA VAL A 135 -25.33 4.76 -5.16
C VAL A 135 -26.65 5.32 -5.65
N LYS A 136 -26.62 6.34 -6.53
CA LYS A 136 -27.84 6.89 -7.14
C LYS A 136 -28.59 5.87 -7.98
N SER A 137 -27.89 4.96 -8.66
CA SER A 137 -28.52 3.91 -9.47
C SER A 137 -29.24 2.88 -8.59
N ILE A 138 -28.68 2.53 -7.43
CA ILE A 138 -29.31 1.64 -6.45
C ILE A 138 -30.55 2.32 -5.85
N ALA A 139 -30.44 3.60 -5.47
CA ALA A 139 -31.57 4.37 -4.94
C ALA A 139 -32.74 4.42 -5.94
N LYS A 140 -32.44 4.66 -7.22
CA LYS A 140 -33.46 4.66 -8.28
C LYS A 140 -34.09 3.27 -8.48
N ALA A 141 -33.30 2.19 -8.39
CA ALA A 141 -33.84 0.84 -8.49
C ALA A 141 -34.74 0.48 -7.31
N SER A 142 -34.58 1.11 -6.15
CA SER A 142 -35.44 0.92 -4.97
C SER A 142 -36.87 1.41 -5.18
N GLU A 143 -37.08 2.38 -6.07
CA GLU A 143 -38.41 2.90 -6.41
C GLU A 143 -39.28 1.84 -7.15
N THR A 144 -38.63 0.89 -7.83
CA THR A 144 -39.34 -0.12 -8.64
C THR A 144 -39.61 -1.42 -7.90
N GLY A 145 -39.02 -1.60 -6.70
CA GLY A 145 -39.29 -2.74 -5.83
C GLY A 145 -38.04 -3.35 -5.17
N HIS A 146 -38.30 -4.24 -4.21
CA HIS A 146 -37.21 -4.85 -3.43
C HIS A 146 -36.28 -5.75 -4.28
N GLY A 147 -36.86 -6.51 -5.22
CA GLY A 147 -36.08 -7.39 -6.10
C GLY A 147 -35.11 -6.64 -7.00
N THR A 148 -35.56 -5.56 -7.60
CA THR A 148 -34.74 -4.70 -8.47
C THR A 148 -33.64 -3.99 -7.69
N ASN A 149 -33.88 -3.58 -6.44
CA ASN A 149 -32.86 -3.01 -5.57
C ASN A 149 -31.73 -4.01 -5.28
N VAL A 150 -32.07 -5.25 -4.93
CA VAL A 150 -31.07 -6.31 -4.65
C VAL A 150 -30.25 -6.62 -5.90
N ILE A 151 -30.88 -6.75 -7.06
CA ILE A 151 -30.17 -7.02 -8.33
C ILE A 151 -29.23 -5.87 -8.67
N GLN A 152 -29.68 -4.63 -8.57
CA GLN A 152 -28.86 -3.47 -8.85
C GLN A 152 -27.69 -3.33 -7.85
N GLY A 153 -27.93 -3.59 -6.56
CA GLY A 153 -26.91 -3.60 -5.54
C GLY A 153 -25.82 -4.65 -5.82
N LEU A 154 -26.22 -5.86 -6.20
CA LEU A 154 -25.30 -6.93 -6.58
C LEU A 154 -24.49 -6.56 -7.84
N ALA A 155 -25.12 -5.98 -8.84
CA ALA A 155 -24.45 -5.54 -10.07
C ALA A 155 -23.37 -4.48 -9.77
N ILE A 156 -23.68 -3.47 -8.95
CA ILE A 156 -22.72 -2.44 -8.53
C ILE A 156 -21.61 -3.04 -7.67
N SER A 157 -21.91 -3.98 -6.78
CA SER A 157 -20.92 -4.68 -5.98
C SER A 157 -19.89 -5.41 -6.84
N LEU A 158 -20.34 -6.12 -7.87
CA LEU A 158 -19.44 -6.80 -8.81
C LEU A 158 -18.62 -5.80 -9.67
N GLU A 159 -19.26 -4.72 -10.11
CA GLU A 159 -18.57 -3.65 -10.87
C GLU A 159 -17.46 -3.00 -10.01
N SER A 160 -17.71 -2.77 -8.72
CA SER A 160 -16.77 -2.10 -7.82
C SER A 160 -15.47 -2.85 -7.55
N THR A 161 -15.43 -4.16 -7.79
CA THR A 161 -14.21 -4.98 -7.58
C THR A 161 -13.21 -4.87 -8.74
N ALA A 162 -13.65 -4.45 -9.92
CA ALA A 162 -12.81 -4.43 -11.13
C ALA A 162 -11.64 -3.46 -11.03
N LEU A 163 -11.89 -2.20 -10.66
CA LEU A 163 -10.85 -1.17 -10.58
C LEU A 163 -9.79 -1.45 -9.50
N PRO A 164 -10.15 -1.80 -8.26
CA PRO A 164 -9.16 -2.18 -7.25
C PRO A 164 -8.31 -3.39 -7.67
N THR A 165 -8.91 -4.39 -8.32
CA THR A 165 -8.17 -5.56 -8.78
C THR A 165 -7.12 -5.20 -9.82
N ILE A 166 -7.48 -4.41 -10.84
CA ILE A 166 -6.54 -3.94 -11.87
C ILE A 166 -5.42 -3.13 -11.23
N LEU A 167 -5.74 -2.24 -10.29
CA LEU A 167 -4.77 -1.40 -9.61
C LEU A 167 -3.77 -2.23 -8.80
N ILE A 168 -4.24 -3.23 -8.05
CA ILE A 168 -3.39 -4.13 -7.26
C ILE A 168 -2.48 -4.94 -8.18
N VAL A 169 -3.01 -5.51 -9.27
CA VAL A 169 -2.21 -6.28 -10.23
C VAL A 169 -1.13 -5.40 -10.86
N ALA A 170 -1.46 -4.19 -11.28
CA ALA A 170 -0.48 -3.24 -11.81
C ALA A 170 0.61 -2.90 -10.77
N GLY A 171 0.22 -2.72 -9.51
CA GLY A 171 1.14 -2.48 -8.40
C GLY A 171 2.08 -3.65 -8.15
N ILE A 172 1.57 -4.88 -8.16
CA ILE A 172 2.38 -6.10 -8.02
C ILE A 172 3.42 -6.18 -9.14
N ILE A 173 3.01 -5.99 -10.40
CA ILE A 173 3.92 -6.03 -11.55
C ILE A 173 4.99 -4.95 -11.42
N ALA A 174 4.62 -3.72 -11.10
CA ALA A 174 5.56 -2.61 -10.96
C ALA A 174 6.58 -2.83 -9.84
N THR A 175 6.14 -3.28 -8.66
CA THR A 175 7.03 -3.52 -7.52
C THR A 175 7.90 -4.74 -7.71
N PHE A 176 7.39 -5.76 -8.41
CA PHE A 176 8.17 -6.93 -8.78
C PHE A 176 9.33 -6.58 -9.71
N GLN A 177 9.11 -5.71 -10.70
CA GLN A 177 10.17 -5.25 -11.60
C GLN A 177 11.25 -4.43 -10.91
N LEU A 178 10.94 -3.74 -9.80
CA LEU A 178 11.89 -2.90 -9.06
C LEU A 178 12.76 -3.68 -8.07
N ALA A 179 12.21 -4.64 -7.36
CA ALA A 179 12.92 -5.35 -6.28
C ALA A 179 12.44 -6.80 -6.10
N GLY A 180 11.88 -7.41 -7.16
CA GLY A 180 11.40 -8.78 -7.13
C GLY A 180 10.34 -9.03 -6.05
N LEU A 181 10.35 -10.23 -5.48
CA LEU A 181 9.40 -10.63 -4.43
C LEU A 181 9.48 -9.74 -3.18
N MET A 182 10.69 -9.27 -2.85
CA MET A 182 10.88 -8.35 -1.71
C MET A 182 10.20 -7.00 -1.95
N GLY A 183 10.21 -6.50 -3.19
CA GLY A 183 9.49 -5.27 -3.56
C GLY A 183 8.00 -5.33 -3.27
N ILE A 184 7.36 -6.47 -3.56
CA ILE A 184 5.95 -6.70 -3.25
C ILE A 184 5.71 -6.68 -1.73
N ALA A 185 6.58 -7.35 -0.96
CA ALA A 185 6.46 -7.40 0.50
C ALA A 185 6.58 -6.00 1.13
N TYR A 186 7.53 -5.18 0.68
CA TYR A 186 7.70 -3.82 1.18
C TYR A 186 6.58 -2.88 0.74
N ALA A 187 6.08 -3.01 -0.48
CA ALA A 187 4.89 -2.28 -0.92
C ALA A 187 3.67 -2.61 -0.06
N ALA A 188 3.42 -3.89 0.22
CA ALA A 188 2.35 -4.34 1.11
C ALA A 188 2.51 -3.78 2.53
N THR A 189 3.73 -3.76 3.07
CA THR A 189 4.02 -3.16 4.38
C THR A 189 3.72 -1.66 4.39
N ALA A 190 4.09 -0.94 3.33
CA ALA A 190 3.79 0.48 3.19
C ALA A 190 2.29 0.76 3.07
N MET A 191 1.52 -0.11 2.40
CA MET A 191 0.05 -0.04 2.38
C MET A 191 -0.52 -0.16 3.80
N LEU A 192 -0.02 -1.13 4.59
CA LEU A 192 -0.44 -1.31 5.98
C LEU A 192 -0.02 -0.16 6.89
N ALA A 193 1.01 0.57 6.54
CA ALA A 193 1.47 1.75 7.30
C ALA A 193 0.40 2.84 7.43
N LEU A 194 -0.50 2.95 6.45
CA LEU A 194 -1.65 3.85 6.48
C LEU A 194 -2.90 3.23 7.10
N ALA A 195 -2.88 1.95 7.45
CA ALA A 195 -4.06 1.22 7.96
C ALA A 195 -4.65 1.87 9.21
N GLY A 196 -3.81 2.38 10.12
CA GLY A 196 -4.27 3.06 11.33
C GLY A 196 -5.15 4.27 11.02
N MET A 197 -4.77 5.07 10.03
CA MET A 197 -5.56 6.21 9.59
C MET A 197 -6.82 5.77 8.84
N VAL A 198 -6.73 4.72 8.01
CA VAL A 198 -7.89 4.15 7.27
C VAL A 198 -8.93 3.60 8.24
N VAL A 199 -8.52 2.86 9.27
CA VAL A 199 -9.43 2.35 10.33
C VAL A 199 -10.06 3.50 11.11
N ALA A 200 -9.30 4.55 11.42
CA ALA A 200 -9.85 5.74 12.06
C ALA A 200 -10.89 6.44 11.19
N LEU A 201 -10.67 6.51 9.88
CA LEU A 201 -11.62 7.03 8.90
C LEU A 201 -12.92 6.22 8.88
N ASP A 202 -12.81 4.90 8.84
CA ASP A 202 -13.94 3.97 8.78
C ASP A 202 -14.76 4.02 10.09
N ALA A 203 -14.08 4.01 11.23
CA ALA A 203 -14.74 4.12 12.53
C ALA A 203 -15.44 5.47 12.76
N TYR A 204 -14.93 6.55 12.15
CA TYR A 204 -15.56 7.88 12.26
C TYR A 204 -16.78 8.02 11.34
N GLY A 205 -16.77 7.34 10.19
CA GLY A 205 -17.87 7.32 9.22
C GLY A 205 -19.08 6.53 9.70
#